data_a83db72bcecdd6b20100d4bd3ecde8a1
#
_entry.id   a83db72bcecdd6b20100d4bd3ecde8a1
#
_cell.length_a   1.000
_cell.length_b   1.000
_cell.length_c   1.000
_cell.angle_alpha   90.00
_cell.angle_beta   90.00
_cell.angle_gamma   90.00
#
_symmetry.space_group_name_H-M   'P 1'
#
loop_
_entity.id
_entity.type
_entity.pdbx_description
1 polymer ?
#
loop_
_entity_poly.entity_id
_entity_poly.type
_entity_poly.pdbx_seq_one_letter_code
_entity_poly.pdbx_strand_id
1 'polypeptide(L)'
;GPPTTSGTRASYAEMVNQKGYCAKDPVAKKASATRGDKNGKKCRAMRTDGVFVEAGEQDNLIVQKLNEDTGAYGIFGFSYLDQNSDTLQGAVISNTAPTFENIAGNNYSVSRALYYYVKHQHIGVVPGMKEYMAEWTKHWGNDGVLSDAGMIPMPKTERDKYKAAMSNLPVLTTADLK
;
A
#
# COMPACT_ATOMS: atom_id res chain seq x y z
N GLY A 1 -9.09 -10.15 -6.28
CA GLY A 1 -8.20 -9.02 -6.03
C GLY A 1 -8.36 -7.89 -7.04
N PRO A 2 -7.68 -6.75 -6.85
CA PRO A 2 -7.83 -5.57 -7.70
C PRO A 2 -7.21 -5.78 -9.10
N PRO A 3 -7.60 -4.95 -10.11
CA PRO A 3 -7.17 -5.09 -11.51
C PRO A 3 -5.71 -4.67 -11.73
N THR A 4 -5.22 -4.85 -12.96
CA THR A 4 -3.82 -4.53 -13.35
C THR A 4 -3.47 -3.04 -13.20
N THR A 5 -4.44 -2.16 -13.23
CA THR A 5 -4.29 -0.71 -13.03
C THR A 5 -4.08 -0.31 -11.56
N SER A 6 -4.40 -1.20 -10.62
CA SER A 6 -4.36 -0.92 -9.18
C SER A 6 -2.93 -0.88 -8.61
N GLY A 7 -2.64 0.18 -7.86
CA GLY A 7 -1.42 0.29 -7.06
C GLY A 7 -1.32 -0.75 -5.93
N THR A 8 -2.46 -1.15 -5.36
CA THR A 8 -2.53 -2.22 -4.35
C THR A 8 -2.10 -3.56 -4.93
N ARG A 9 -2.57 -3.91 -6.14
CA ARG A 9 -2.11 -5.11 -6.86
C ARG A 9 -0.62 -5.06 -7.17
N ALA A 10 -0.12 -3.92 -7.65
CA ALA A 10 1.30 -3.75 -7.95
C ALA A 10 2.17 -3.95 -6.69
N SER A 11 1.75 -3.41 -5.56
CA SER A 11 2.44 -3.56 -4.27
C SER A 11 2.42 -5.00 -3.77
N TYR A 12 1.28 -5.68 -3.84
CA TYR A 12 1.18 -7.11 -3.52
C TYR A 12 2.13 -7.94 -4.40
N ALA A 13 2.10 -7.74 -5.70
CA ALA A 13 2.95 -8.47 -6.64
C ALA A 13 4.44 -8.25 -6.36
N GLU A 14 4.84 -7.05 -5.95
CA GLU A 14 6.21 -6.78 -5.57
C GLU A 14 6.58 -7.36 -4.19
N MET A 15 5.81 -7.06 -3.16
CA MET A 15 6.17 -7.39 -1.79
C MET A 15 5.97 -8.87 -1.49
N VAL A 16 4.87 -9.46 -1.95
CA VAL A 16 4.54 -10.86 -1.66
C VAL A 16 5.12 -11.79 -2.70
N ASN A 17 4.81 -11.61 -3.99
CA ASN A 17 5.25 -12.56 -5.01
C ASN A 17 6.75 -12.43 -5.30
N GLN A 18 7.26 -11.23 -5.56
CA GLN A 18 8.66 -11.05 -5.95
C GLN A 18 9.59 -11.12 -4.74
N LYS A 19 9.42 -10.24 -3.75
CA LYS A 19 10.34 -10.14 -2.59
C LYS A 19 10.06 -11.22 -1.52
N GLY A 20 8.81 -11.58 -1.34
CA GLY A 20 8.42 -12.62 -0.40
C GLY A 20 8.69 -14.03 -0.92
N TYR A 21 8.01 -14.44 -1.98
CA TYR A 21 8.08 -15.80 -2.49
C TYR A 21 9.32 -16.04 -3.35
N CYS A 22 9.44 -15.38 -4.51
CA CYS A 22 10.51 -15.68 -5.46
C CYS A 22 11.93 -15.37 -4.98
N ALA A 23 12.10 -14.43 -4.07
CA ALA A 23 13.43 -14.14 -3.52
C ALA A 23 13.83 -15.09 -2.38
N LYS A 24 12.86 -15.62 -1.63
CA LYS A 24 13.11 -16.42 -0.43
C LYS A 24 12.96 -17.92 -0.65
N ASP A 25 12.00 -18.37 -1.46
CA ASP A 25 11.79 -19.76 -1.76
C ASP A 25 12.85 -20.31 -2.71
N PRO A 26 13.62 -21.37 -2.37
CA PRO A 26 14.70 -21.89 -3.20
C PRO A 26 14.26 -22.40 -4.57
N VAL A 27 13.06 -23.01 -4.64
CA VAL A 27 12.51 -23.56 -5.88
C VAL A 27 12.09 -22.43 -6.80
N ALA A 28 11.35 -21.45 -6.28
CA ALA A 28 10.91 -20.28 -7.02
C ALA A 28 12.11 -19.44 -7.50
N LYS A 29 13.12 -19.24 -6.68
CA LYS A 29 14.35 -18.54 -7.01
C LYS A 29 15.10 -19.23 -8.15
N LYS A 30 15.26 -20.55 -8.10
CA LYS A 30 15.89 -21.34 -9.16
C LYS A 30 15.09 -21.27 -10.47
N ALA A 31 13.78 -21.43 -10.41
CA ALA A 31 12.90 -21.33 -11.57
C ALA A 31 12.92 -19.94 -12.22
N SER A 32 12.98 -18.87 -11.41
CA SER A 32 13.13 -17.49 -11.89
C SER A 32 14.47 -17.27 -12.61
N ALA A 33 15.57 -17.72 -12.02
CA ALA A 33 16.89 -17.65 -12.62
C ALA A 33 16.98 -18.41 -13.96
N THR A 34 16.42 -19.62 -14.04
CA THR A 34 16.36 -20.45 -15.28
C THR A 34 15.61 -19.74 -16.40
N ARG A 35 14.60 -18.93 -16.07
CA ARG A 35 13.85 -18.12 -17.04
C ARG A 35 14.54 -16.80 -17.43
N GLY A 36 15.76 -16.57 -16.97
CA GLY A 36 16.51 -15.35 -17.21
C GLY A 36 15.95 -14.11 -16.49
N ASP A 37 15.14 -14.30 -15.47
CA ASP A 37 14.55 -13.24 -14.67
C ASP A 37 15.45 -12.90 -13.46
N LYS A 38 16.57 -12.25 -13.73
CA LYS A 38 17.58 -11.95 -12.72
C LYS A 38 17.05 -11.18 -11.50
N ASN A 39 15.99 -10.40 -11.66
CA ASN A 39 15.41 -9.56 -10.62
C ASN A 39 14.08 -10.08 -10.08
N GLY A 40 13.62 -11.25 -10.51
CA GLY A 40 12.33 -11.83 -10.10
C GLY A 40 11.10 -11.03 -10.56
N LYS A 41 11.23 -10.13 -11.53
CA LYS A 41 10.11 -9.30 -12.01
C LYS A 41 8.98 -10.13 -12.64
N LYS A 42 9.31 -11.26 -13.31
CA LYS A 42 8.30 -12.16 -13.86
C LYS A 42 7.45 -12.84 -12.78
N CYS A 43 7.93 -12.87 -11.54
CA CYS A 43 7.17 -13.34 -10.39
C CYS A 43 6.01 -12.42 -9.98
N ARG A 44 5.97 -11.19 -10.49
CA ARG A 44 4.84 -10.27 -10.29
C ARG A 44 3.61 -10.65 -11.12
N ALA A 45 3.74 -11.56 -12.09
CA ALA A 45 2.61 -12.01 -12.86
C ALA A 45 1.63 -12.78 -11.98
N MET A 46 0.36 -12.39 -12.03
CA MET A 46 -0.72 -13.15 -11.43
C MET A 46 -1.03 -14.37 -12.31
N ARG A 47 -1.50 -15.42 -11.67
CA ARG A 47 -1.94 -16.62 -12.38
C ARG A 47 -3.18 -16.34 -13.22
N THR A 48 -3.29 -17.03 -14.38
CA THR A 48 -4.34 -16.82 -15.38
C THR A 48 -5.26 -18.04 -15.55
N ASP A 49 -5.19 -18.99 -14.63
CA ASP A 49 -5.95 -20.24 -14.66
C ASP A 49 -7.33 -20.14 -13.95
N GLY A 50 -7.78 -18.92 -13.67
CA GLY A 50 -9.08 -18.66 -13.07
C GLY A 50 -9.11 -18.65 -11.52
N VAL A 51 -8.02 -19.07 -10.86
CA VAL A 51 -7.95 -19.02 -9.38
C VAL A 51 -7.80 -17.57 -8.88
N PHE A 52 -7.09 -16.71 -9.60
CA PHE A 52 -7.09 -15.29 -9.32
C PHE A 52 -8.23 -14.61 -10.09
N VAL A 53 -9.20 -14.08 -9.33
CA VAL A 53 -10.35 -13.36 -9.87
C VAL A 53 -10.15 -11.85 -9.73
N GLU A 54 -10.19 -11.13 -10.83
CA GLU A 54 -10.17 -9.68 -10.86
C GLU A 54 -11.53 -9.11 -10.47
N ALA A 55 -11.59 -8.23 -9.46
CA ALA A 55 -12.84 -7.75 -8.86
C ALA A 55 -13.10 -6.24 -9.07
N GLY A 56 -12.35 -5.59 -9.95
CA GLY A 56 -12.47 -4.15 -10.21
C GLY A 56 -11.64 -3.28 -9.26
N GLU A 57 -11.68 -1.96 -9.47
CA GLU A 57 -10.91 -0.96 -8.70
C GLU A 57 -11.45 -0.70 -7.30
N GLN A 58 -12.72 -0.98 -7.07
CA GLN A 58 -13.38 -0.70 -5.79
C GLN A 58 -13.18 -1.87 -4.83
N ASP A 59 -12.48 -1.64 -3.73
CA ASP A 59 -12.19 -2.66 -2.72
C ASP A 59 -13.46 -3.25 -2.09
N ASN A 60 -14.57 -2.51 -2.04
CA ASN A 60 -15.88 -3.02 -1.60
C ASN A 60 -16.36 -4.25 -2.39
N LEU A 61 -16.03 -4.33 -3.68
CA LEU A 61 -16.38 -5.51 -4.49
C LEU A 61 -15.59 -6.75 -4.06
N ILE A 62 -14.37 -6.55 -3.58
CA ILE A 62 -13.54 -7.64 -3.03
C ILE A 62 -14.14 -8.11 -1.70
N VAL A 63 -14.53 -7.18 -0.83
CA VAL A 63 -15.19 -7.48 0.46
C VAL A 63 -16.47 -8.30 0.22
N GLN A 64 -17.32 -7.89 -0.71
CA GLN A 64 -18.53 -8.64 -1.05
C GLN A 64 -18.23 -10.08 -1.47
N LYS A 65 -17.24 -10.27 -2.35
CA LYS A 65 -16.83 -11.63 -2.80
C LYS A 65 -16.28 -12.50 -1.68
N LEU A 66 -15.58 -11.91 -0.70
CA LEU A 66 -15.10 -12.65 0.48
C LEU A 66 -16.25 -13.08 1.39
N ASN A 67 -17.29 -12.25 1.53
CA ASN A 67 -18.47 -12.60 2.30
C ASN A 67 -19.30 -13.73 1.64
N GLU A 68 -19.20 -13.85 0.30
CA GLU A 68 -19.85 -14.95 -0.46
C GLU A 68 -19.03 -16.24 -0.45
N ASP A 69 -17.70 -16.17 -0.33
CA ASP A 69 -16.80 -17.33 -0.36
C ASP A 69 -15.80 -17.27 0.82
N THR A 70 -16.11 -17.97 1.88
CA THR A 70 -15.30 -18.04 3.10
C THR A 70 -13.96 -18.77 2.93
N GLY A 71 -13.75 -19.47 1.81
CA GLY A 71 -12.47 -20.09 1.44
C GLY A 71 -11.55 -19.20 0.63
N ALA A 72 -12.00 -18.00 0.24
CA ALA A 72 -11.24 -17.09 -0.60
C ALA A 72 -10.32 -16.16 0.21
N TYR A 73 -9.28 -15.66 -0.48
CA TYR A 73 -8.40 -14.60 0.01
C TYR A 73 -8.58 -13.33 -0.80
N GLY A 74 -8.60 -12.17 -0.12
CA GLY A 74 -8.72 -10.87 -0.74
C GLY A 74 -7.44 -10.03 -0.63
N ILE A 75 -7.22 -9.16 -1.61
CA ILE A 75 -6.11 -8.19 -1.63
C ILE A 75 -6.74 -6.80 -1.74
N PHE A 76 -6.66 -6.01 -0.68
CA PHE A 76 -7.24 -4.66 -0.59
C PHE A 76 -6.62 -3.86 0.54
N GLY A 77 -6.97 -2.58 0.65
CA GLY A 77 -6.42 -1.67 1.66
C GLY A 77 -6.90 -1.97 3.08
N PHE A 78 -6.05 -1.71 4.08
CA PHE A 78 -6.33 -1.99 5.49
C PHE A 78 -7.63 -1.33 5.99
N SER A 79 -7.95 -0.13 5.52
CA SER A 79 -9.18 0.57 5.92
C SER A 79 -10.46 -0.24 5.67
N TYR A 80 -10.48 -1.02 4.59
CA TYR A 80 -11.62 -1.90 4.29
C TYR A 80 -11.66 -3.13 5.18
N LEU A 81 -10.51 -3.65 5.60
CA LEU A 81 -10.45 -4.71 6.61
C LEU A 81 -10.97 -4.20 7.96
N ASP A 82 -10.52 -3.04 8.39
CA ASP A 82 -10.90 -2.42 9.65
C ASP A 82 -12.42 -2.17 9.74
N GLN A 83 -12.99 -1.60 8.67
CA GLN A 83 -14.42 -1.34 8.56
C GLN A 83 -15.30 -2.60 8.46
N ASN A 84 -14.72 -3.76 8.16
CA ASN A 84 -15.43 -5.04 8.01
C ASN A 84 -14.82 -6.13 8.92
N SER A 85 -14.24 -5.74 10.06
CA SER A 85 -13.57 -6.64 10.99
C SER A 85 -14.52 -7.60 11.71
N ASP A 86 -15.83 -7.39 11.63
CA ASP A 86 -16.88 -8.27 12.10
C ASP A 86 -17.08 -9.51 11.19
N THR A 87 -16.76 -9.40 9.91
CA THR A 87 -16.97 -10.47 8.91
C THR A 87 -15.65 -10.95 8.27
N LEU A 88 -14.59 -10.16 8.31
CA LEU A 88 -13.31 -10.45 7.68
C LEU A 88 -12.18 -10.57 8.70
N GLN A 89 -11.24 -11.45 8.43
CA GLN A 89 -10.03 -11.62 9.21
C GLN A 89 -8.79 -11.27 8.38
N GLY A 90 -7.90 -10.46 8.94
CA GLY A 90 -6.64 -10.13 8.31
C GLY A 90 -5.62 -11.28 8.40
N ALA A 91 -4.93 -11.55 7.30
CA ALA A 91 -3.92 -12.61 7.26
C ALA A 91 -2.70 -12.27 8.14
N VAL A 92 -2.29 -13.20 8.99
CA VAL A 92 -1.04 -13.12 9.74
C VAL A 92 0.13 -13.42 8.81
N ILE A 93 1.07 -12.48 8.67
CA ILE A 93 2.26 -12.63 7.80
C ILE A 93 3.51 -12.52 8.66
N SER A 94 4.40 -13.50 8.56
CA SER A 94 5.62 -13.57 9.38
C SER A 94 5.36 -13.41 10.87
N ASN A 95 4.33 -14.10 11.38
CA ASN A 95 3.84 -14.06 12.77
C ASN A 95 3.33 -12.69 13.24
N THR A 96 3.03 -11.78 12.32
CA THR A 96 2.52 -10.44 12.63
C THR A 96 1.12 -10.27 12.05
N ALA A 97 0.16 -9.89 12.88
CA ALA A 97 -1.20 -9.56 12.44
C ALA A 97 -1.26 -8.13 11.86
N PRO A 98 -2.14 -7.86 10.90
CA PRO A 98 -2.36 -6.52 10.34
C PRO A 98 -3.21 -5.67 11.30
N THR A 99 -2.62 -5.27 12.42
CA THR A 99 -3.23 -4.30 13.32
C THR A 99 -2.75 -2.89 13.01
N PHE A 100 -3.51 -1.89 13.45
CA PHE A 100 -3.13 -0.49 13.32
C PHE A 100 -1.70 -0.24 13.82
N GLU A 101 -1.36 -0.74 15.02
CA GLU A 101 -0.05 -0.55 15.65
C GLU A 101 1.08 -1.23 14.85
N ASN A 102 0.83 -2.44 14.36
CA ASN A 102 1.83 -3.17 13.58
C ASN A 102 2.10 -2.52 12.22
N ILE A 103 1.07 -1.94 11.60
CA ILE A 103 1.21 -1.23 10.33
C ILE A 103 1.88 0.12 10.56
N ALA A 104 1.41 0.92 11.52
CA ALA A 104 1.99 2.22 11.88
C ALA A 104 3.46 2.11 12.31
N GLY A 105 3.80 1.03 13.03
CA GLY A 105 5.16 0.72 13.46
C GLY A 105 6.05 0.04 12.41
N ASN A 106 5.57 -0.18 11.18
CA ASN A 106 6.26 -0.92 10.12
C ASN A 106 6.64 -2.38 10.50
N ASN A 107 5.93 -2.99 11.46
CA ASN A 107 6.13 -4.36 11.87
C ASN A 107 5.43 -5.36 10.92
N TYR A 108 4.35 -4.94 10.28
CA TYR A 108 3.65 -5.74 9.29
C TYR A 108 4.35 -5.64 7.94
N SER A 109 5.00 -6.71 7.49
CA SER A 109 5.98 -6.71 6.39
C SER A 109 5.43 -6.38 5.00
N VAL A 110 4.10 -6.36 4.84
CA VAL A 110 3.44 -5.96 3.58
C VAL A 110 2.77 -4.59 3.67
N SER A 111 3.11 -3.81 4.68
CA SER A 111 2.72 -2.40 4.76
C SER A 111 3.60 -1.53 3.87
N ARG A 112 3.06 -0.43 3.38
CA ARG A 112 3.80 0.59 2.61
C ARG A 112 3.26 1.99 2.85
N ALA A 113 4.14 2.98 2.74
CA ALA A 113 3.73 4.37 2.78
C ALA A 113 2.95 4.78 1.52
N LEU A 114 1.96 5.65 1.68
CA LEU A 114 1.36 6.41 0.60
C LEU A 114 2.05 7.78 0.52
N TYR A 115 2.36 8.22 -0.70
CA TYR A 115 3.04 9.49 -0.93
C TYR A 115 2.13 10.46 -1.68
N TYR A 116 2.17 11.69 -1.25
CA TYR A 116 1.54 12.82 -1.91
C TYR A 116 2.62 13.66 -2.60
N TYR A 117 2.52 13.80 -3.92
CA TYR A 117 3.48 14.56 -4.73
C TYR A 117 2.86 15.85 -5.22
N VAL A 118 3.58 16.96 -5.06
CA VAL A 118 3.17 18.27 -5.52
C VAL A 118 4.08 18.72 -6.67
N LYS A 119 3.49 19.14 -7.79
CA LYS A 119 4.27 19.69 -8.89
C LYS A 119 4.75 21.09 -8.52
N HIS A 120 6.04 21.22 -8.23
CA HIS A 120 6.65 22.46 -7.74
C HIS A 120 6.36 23.69 -8.63
N GLN A 121 6.36 23.51 -9.95
CA GLN A 121 6.05 24.57 -10.92
C GLN A 121 4.62 25.13 -10.81
N HIS A 122 3.70 24.42 -10.15
CA HIS A 122 2.33 24.89 -9.93
C HIS A 122 2.18 25.73 -8.65
N ILE A 123 3.18 25.70 -7.78
CA ILE A 123 3.15 26.45 -6.51
C ILE A 123 3.24 27.94 -6.81
N GLY A 124 2.22 28.69 -6.36
CA GLY A 124 2.09 30.11 -6.64
C GLY A 124 1.41 30.45 -7.98
N VAL A 125 1.17 29.45 -8.84
CA VAL A 125 0.42 29.59 -10.11
C VAL A 125 -1.02 29.09 -9.92
N VAL A 126 -1.18 27.92 -9.29
CA VAL A 126 -2.51 27.37 -8.99
C VAL A 126 -2.98 27.94 -7.65
N PRO A 127 -4.09 28.68 -7.62
CA PRO A 127 -4.64 29.25 -6.39
C PRO A 127 -4.98 28.14 -5.37
N GLY A 128 -4.72 28.40 -4.09
CA GLY A 128 -5.08 27.49 -2.99
C GLY A 128 -4.15 26.29 -2.78
N MET A 129 -3.13 26.10 -3.61
CA MET A 129 -2.26 24.91 -3.51
C MET A 129 -1.44 24.91 -2.21
N LYS A 130 -0.90 26.04 -1.79
CA LYS A 130 -0.14 26.15 -0.54
C LYS A 130 -1.04 25.94 0.67
N GLU A 131 -2.22 26.51 0.63
CA GLU A 131 -3.23 26.39 1.67
C GLU A 131 -3.71 24.97 1.80
N TYR A 132 -3.95 24.28 0.68
CA TYR A 132 -4.32 22.87 0.66
C TYR A 132 -3.23 21.98 1.29
N MET A 133 -1.97 22.18 0.95
CA MET A 133 -0.85 21.45 1.55
C MET A 133 -0.76 21.70 3.07
N ALA A 134 -0.92 22.95 3.50
CA ALA A 134 -0.91 23.31 4.91
C ALA A 134 -2.09 22.67 5.66
N GLU A 135 -3.28 22.67 5.05
CA GLU A 135 -4.48 22.06 5.62
C GLU A 135 -4.32 20.54 5.76
N TRP A 136 -3.79 19.86 4.73
CA TRP A 136 -3.50 18.43 4.79
C TRP A 136 -2.70 18.03 6.03
N THR A 137 -1.69 18.84 6.41
CA THR A 137 -0.83 18.56 7.57
C THR A 137 -1.54 18.65 8.93
N LYS A 138 -2.73 19.22 8.98
CA LYS A 138 -3.54 19.28 10.19
C LYS A 138 -4.36 18.01 10.42
N HIS A 139 -4.60 17.24 9.36
CA HIS A 139 -5.57 16.13 9.34
C HIS A 139 -4.93 14.74 9.30
N TRP A 140 -3.62 14.62 9.18
CA TRP A 140 -2.90 13.34 9.08
C TRP A 140 -2.43 12.75 10.41
N GLY A 141 -2.90 13.31 11.53
CA GLY A 141 -2.61 12.79 12.88
C GLY A 141 -3.57 11.67 13.29
N ASN A 142 -3.33 11.11 14.49
CA ASN A 142 -4.15 10.01 15.01
C ASN A 142 -5.62 10.41 15.23
N ASP A 143 -5.85 11.70 15.57
CA ASP A 143 -7.19 12.24 15.80
C ASP A 143 -7.69 13.08 14.59
N GLY A 144 -7.12 12.85 13.43
CA GLY A 144 -7.47 13.58 12.22
C GLY A 144 -8.50 12.87 11.37
N VAL A 145 -9.26 13.62 10.58
CA VAL A 145 -10.31 13.09 9.67
C VAL A 145 -9.78 12.03 8.68
N LEU A 146 -8.48 12.04 8.38
CA LEU A 146 -7.87 11.02 7.51
C LEU A 146 -7.72 9.69 8.25
N SER A 147 -7.45 9.72 9.56
CA SER A 147 -7.43 8.53 10.39
C SER A 147 -8.83 7.94 10.53
N ASP A 148 -9.83 8.79 10.72
CA ASP A 148 -11.25 8.37 10.77
C ASP A 148 -11.71 7.74 9.45
N ALA A 149 -11.12 8.18 8.34
CA ALA A 149 -11.35 7.59 7.00
C ALA A 149 -10.52 6.30 6.73
N GLY A 150 -9.79 5.79 7.74
CA GLY A 150 -9.04 4.54 7.66
C GLY A 150 -7.59 4.69 7.18
N MET A 151 -7.04 5.91 7.07
CA MET A 151 -5.61 6.10 6.86
C MET A 151 -4.84 5.87 8.16
N ILE A 152 -3.80 5.05 8.11
CA ILE A 152 -2.91 4.86 9.26
C ILE A 152 -1.88 5.98 9.29
N PRO A 153 -1.87 6.83 10.35
CA PRO A 153 -0.91 7.89 10.48
C PRO A 153 0.52 7.36 10.63
N MET A 154 1.46 7.99 9.95
CA MET A 154 2.88 7.72 10.18
C MET A 154 3.32 8.18 11.57
N PRO A 155 4.44 7.66 12.12
CA PRO A 155 4.99 8.12 13.40
C PRO A 155 5.17 9.65 13.45
N LYS A 156 5.06 10.23 14.65
CA LYS A 156 5.14 11.70 14.83
C LYS A 156 6.40 12.31 14.24
N THR A 157 7.53 11.64 14.39
CA THR A 157 8.83 12.09 13.84
C THR A 157 8.79 12.25 12.33
N GLU A 158 8.17 11.31 11.63
CA GLU A 158 7.99 11.38 10.18
C GLU A 158 6.97 12.46 9.79
N ARG A 159 5.87 12.60 10.54
CA ARG A 159 4.90 13.69 10.33
C ARG A 159 5.56 15.06 10.44
N ASP A 160 6.40 15.28 11.46
CA ASP A 160 7.10 16.55 11.67
C ASP A 160 8.08 16.84 10.51
N LYS A 161 8.80 15.83 10.04
CA LYS A 161 9.68 15.91 8.86
C LYS A 161 8.92 16.33 7.60
N TYR A 162 7.83 15.66 7.28
CA TYR A 162 7.04 15.99 6.08
C TYR A 162 6.25 17.29 6.21
N LYS A 163 5.85 17.68 7.42
CA LYS A 163 5.29 19.01 7.68
C LYS A 163 6.31 20.11 7.36
N ALA A 164 7.56 19.93 7.79
CA ALA A 164 8.63 20.85 7.44
C ALA A 164 8.89 20.88 5.92
N ALA A 165 8.86 19.72 5.26
CA ALA A 165 9.00 19.64 3.80
C ALA A 165 7.88 20.38 3.08
N MET A 166 6.63 20.27 3.52
CA MET A 166 5.49 21.00 2.93
C MET A 166 5.59 22.51 3.13
N SER A 167 6.29 22.98 4.16
CA SER A 167 6.53 24.41 4.39
C SER A 167 7.71 24.93 3.55
N ASN A 168 8.78 24.16 3.44
CA ASN A 168 10.03 24.54 2.78
C ASN A 168 10.06 24.20 1.29
N LEU A 169 9.15 23.34 0.82
CA LEU A 169 8.96 22.94 -0.57
C LEU A 169 10.26 22.49 -1.27
N PRO A 170 11.03 21.56 -0.71
CA PRO A 170 12.23 21.07 -1.35
C PRO A 170 11.88 20.35 -2.67
N VAL A 171 12.70 20.55 -3.68
CA VAL A 171 12.56 19.80 -4.94
C VAL A 171 13.13 18.42 -4.73
N LEU A 172 12.34 17.37 -5.04
CA LEU A 172 12.79 16.00 -4.98
C LEU A 172 13.89 15.72 -6.00
N THR A 173 14.87 14.99 -5.58
CA THR A 173 15.97 14.47 -6.42
C THR A 173 15.82 12.97 -6.61
N THR A 174 16.56 12.39 -7.54
CA THR A 174 16.59 10.93 -7.74
C THR A 174 17.12 10.18 -6.51
N ALA A 175 17.85 10.84 -5.61
CA ALA A 175 18.30 10.26 -4.35
C ALA A 175 17.16 10.08 -3.33
N ASP A 176 16.12 10.90 -3.41
CA ASP A 176 14.96 10.88 -2.52
C ASP A 176 13.93 9.80 -2.91
N LEU A 177 14.09 9.19 -4.10
CA LEU A 177 13.17 8.20 -4.67
C LEU A 177 13.60 6.73 -4.43
N LYS A 178 14.49 6.49 -3.48
CA LYS A 178 15.05 5.14 -3.18
C LYS A 178 14.26 4.41 -2.12
#